data_15f4888e2d845e91d61eae09dfe84876
#
_entry.id   15f4888e2d845e91d61eae09dfe84876
#
_cell.length_a   1.000
_cell.length_b   1.000
_cell.length_c   1.000
_cell.angle_alpha   90.00
_cell.angle_beta   90.00
_cell.angle_gamma   90.00
#
_symmetry.space_group_name_H-M   'P 1'
#
loop_
_entity.id
_entity.type
_entity.pdbx_description
1 polymer ?
#
loop_
_entity_poly.entity_id
_entity_poly.type
_entity_poly.pdbx_seq_one_letter_code
_entity_poly.pdbx_strand_id
1 'polypeptide(L)'
;RTINRTVDGHSRNDQEEALKGILNFARQALVPENAISLEDLKEVGEVTKRSVNYDAIKVYLTELADDVYDRQIKKLRSEEAIREFQKVLILMVVDNKWTDHIDALDQLRNAVGLRGYAQNNPIVEYQSEGFKMFQDMIGAIEYDVTRTMMKAQIHEQSRENVNERVSTTATGNIQAHQADANGQEIDFSKV
;
A
#
# COMPACT_ATOMS: atom_id res chain seq x y z
N ARG A 1 2.97 -7.36 8.32
CA ARG A 1 3.66 -6.19 8.92
C ARG A 1 2.68 -5.06 9.19
N THR A 2 1.87 -4.63 8.23
CA THR A 2 0.85 -3.57 8.40
C THR A 2 -0.14 -3.90 9.51
N ILE A 3 -0.69 -5.13 9.54
CA ILE A 3 -1.62 -5.60 10.57
C ILE A 3 -0.99 -5.43 11.96
N ASN A 4 0.22 -5.96 12.17
CA ASN A 4 0.90 -5.91 13.46
C ASN A 4 1.10 -4.47 13.93
N ARG A 5 1.58 -3.58 13.04
CA ARG A 5 1.80 -2.17 13.36
C ARG A 5 0.50 -1.46 13.75
N THR A 6 -0.58 -1.74 13.03
CA THR A 6 -1.88 -1.10 13.30
C THR A 6 -2.48 -1.59 14.62
N VAL A 7 -2.46 -2.90 14.88
CA VAL A 7 -2.95 -3.45 16.15
C VAL A 7 -2.13 -2.94 17.33
N ASP A 8 -0.80 -2.92 17.22
CA ASP A 8 0.09 -2.38 18.27
C ASP A 8 -0.10 -0.87 18.49
N GLY A 9 -0.43 -0.13 17.43
CA GLY A 9 -0.77 1.29 17.54
C GLY A 9 -2.05 1.51 18.33
N HIS A 10 -3.09 0.76 18.05
CA HIS A 10 -4.38 0.85 18.73
C HIS A 10 -4.37 0.28 20.14
N SER A 11 -3.58 -0.77 20.42
CA SER A 11 -3.51 -1.41 21.75
C SER A 11 -3.09 -0.48 22.90
N ARG A 12 -2.61 0.72 22.57
CA ARG A 12 -2.22 1.75 23.55
C ARG A 12 -3.39 2.62 24.02
N ASN A 13 -4.54 2.52 23.36
CA ASN A 13 -5.73 3.28 23.68
C ASN A 13 -6.60 2.51 24.69
N ASP A 14 -7.72 3.12 25.11
CA ASP A 14 -8.75 2.40 25.85
C ASP A 14 -9.23 1.18 25.07
N GLN A 15 -9.59 0.10 25.77
CA GLN A 15 -9.90 -1.19 25.13
C GLN A 15 -11.01 -1.10 24.07
N GLU A 16 -12.07 -0.34 24.36
CA GLU A 16 -13.19 -0.21 23.44
C GLU A 16 -12.80 0.63 22.21
N GLU A 17 -12.05 1.70 22.40
CA GLU A 17 -11.54 2.53 21.32
C GLU A 17 -10.52 1.76 20.45
N ALA A 18 -9.65 0.98 21.10
CA ALA A 18 -8.70 0.10 20.41
C ALA A 18 -9.38 -0.90 19.50
N LEU A 19 -10.39 -1.61 20.00
CA LEU A 19 -11.14 -2.60 19.22
C LEU A 19 -11.92 -1.96 18.07
N LYS A 20 -12.54 -0.79 18.30
CA LYS A 20 -13.19 -0.03 17.23
C LYS A 20 -12.21 0.44 16.16
N GLY A 21 -11.03 0.91 16.56
CA GLY A 21 -9.96 1.30 15.64
C GLY A 21 -9.45 0.13 14.79
N ILE A 22 -9.22 -1.01 15.42
CA ILE A 22 -8.81 -2.26 14.74
C ILE A 22 -9.91 -2.75 13.77
N LEU A 23 -11.17 -2.71 14.18
CA LEU A 23 -12.31 -3.07 13.33
C LEU A 23 -12.41 -2.17 12.10
N ASN A 24 -12.28 -0.85 12.29
CA ASN A 24 -12.30 0.11 11.19
C ASN A 24 -11.15 -0.15 10.21
N PHE A 25 -9.95 -0.38 10.71
CA PHE A 25 -8.81 -0.76 9.87
C PHE A 25 -9.09 -2.04 9.08
N ALA A 26 -9.57 -3.10 9.73
CA ALA A 26 -9.87 -4.37 9.08
C ALA A 26 -10.89 -4.19 7.94
N ARG A 27 -11.97 -3.45 8.18
CA ARG A 27 -13.01 -3.16 7.18
C ARG A 27 -12.53 -2.26 6.05
N GLN A 28 -11.69 -1.29 6.35
CA GLN A 28 -11.17 -0.37 5.34
C GLN A 28 -10.04 -0.95 4.48
N ALA A 29 -9.19 -1.79 5.06
CA ALA A 29 -7.96 -2.21 4.41
C ALA A 29 -7.88 -3.72 4.08
N LEU A 30 -8.54 -4.60 4.82
CA LEU A 30 -8.32 -6.04 4.70
C LEU A 30 -9.52 -6.78 4.10
N VAL A 31 -10.72 -6.53 4.59
CA VAL A 31 -11.88 -7.37 4.32
C VAL A 31 -13.10 -6.55 3.89
N PRO A 32 -14.12 -7.15 3.25
CA PRO A 32 -15.42 -6.52 3.05
C PRO A 32 -16.05 -6.09 4.39
N GLU A 33 -16.85 -5.02 4.38
CA GLU A 33 -17.42 -4.43 5.60
C GLU A 33 -18.20 -5.41 6.47
N ASN A 34 -18.88 -6.37 5.84
CA ASN A 34 -19.72 -7.36 6.52
C ASN A 34 -18.97 -8.64 6.92
N ALA A 35 -17.66 -8.72 6.66
CA ALA A 35 -16.88 -9.94 6.91
C ALA A 35 -16.38 -10.07 8.36
N ILE A 36 -16.47 -9.00 9.14
CA ILE A 36 -16.00 -8.96 10.54
C ILE A 36 -16.87 -8.01 11.36
N SER A 37 -17.17 -8.42 12.57
CA SER A 37 -17.92 -7.64 13.57
C SER A 37 -17.06 -7.30 14.80
N LEU A 38 -17.57 -6.42 15.66
CA LEU A 38 -16.92 -6.10 16.92
C LEU A 38 -16.98 -7.29 17.88
N GLU A 39 -18.04 -8.07 17.80
CA GLU A 39 -18.24 -9.28 18.58
C GLU A 39 -17.17 -10.33 18.27
N ASP A 40 -16.85 -10.53 17.00
CA ASP A 40 -15.79 -11.46 16.58
C ASP A 40 -14.43 -11.07 17.17
N LEU A 41 -14.10 -9.77 17.17
CA LEU A 41 -12.85 -9.28 17.77
C LEU A 41 -12.84 -9.46 19.30
N LYS A 42 -13.99 -9.30 19.96
CA LYS A 42 -14.10 -9.52 21.40
C LYS A 42 -13.95 -10.98 21.77
N GLU A 43 -14.52 -11.88 20.98
CA GLU A 43 -14.44 -13.32 21.19
C GLU A 43 -13.00 -13.80 20.95
N VAL A 44 -12.41 -13.49 19.82
CA VAL A 44 -11.03 -13.86 19.47
C VAL A 44 -10.01 -13.26 20.43
N GLY A 45 -10.21 -12.00 20.82
CA GLY A 45 -9.33 -11.31 21.77
C GLY A 45 -9.54 -11.71 23.22
N GLU A 46 -10.46 -12.65 23.53
CA GLU A 46 -10.80 -13.05 24.89
C GLU A 46 -11.00 -11.83 25.82
N VAL A 47 -11.77 -10.85 25.35
CA VAL A 47 -11.87 -9.53 25.99
C VAL A 47 -12.50 -9.65 27.36
N THR A 48 -11.78 -9.25 28.38
CA THR A 48 -12.24 -9.12 29.76
C THR A 48 -12.18 -7.66 30.21
N LYS A 49 -12.70 -7.34 31.40
CA LYS A 49 -12.63 -5.98 31.95
C LYS A 49 -11.20 -5.46 32.16
N ARG A 50 -10.19 -6.32 32.10
CA ARG A 50 -8.78 -5.96 32.42
C ARG A 50 -7.77 -6.32 31.35
N SER A 51 -8.12 -7.13 30.36
CA SER A 51 -7.18 -7.62 29.35
C SER A 51 -7.83 -7.89 28.00
N VAL A 52 -7.04 -7.72 26.96
CA VAL A 52 -7.34 -8.08 25.57
C VAL A 52 -6.15 -8.84 25.02
N ASN A 53 -6.39 -9.99 24.40
CA ASN A 53 -5.36 -10.74 23.71
C ASN A 53 -5.16 -10.19 22.29
N TYR A 54 -4.36 -9.13 22.16
CA TYR A 54 -4.08 -8.52 20.87
C TYR A 54 -3.29 -9.43 19.91
N ASP A 55 -2.53 -10.38 20.43
CA ASP A 55 -1.78 -11.31 19.57
C ASP A 55 -2.73 -12.32 18.91
N ALA A 56 -3.76 -12.81 19.60
CA ALA A 56 -4.82 -13.60 18.97
C ALA A 56 -5.56 -12.81 17.88
N ILE A 57 -5.85 -11.53 18.12
CA ILE A 57 -6.44 -10.65 17.10
C ILE A 57 -5.54 -10.50 15.87
N LYS A 58 -4.22 -10.35 16.05
CA LYS A 58 -3.26 -10.26 14.94
C LYS A 58 -3.26 -11.54 14.09
N VAL A 59 -3.25 -12.70 14.73
CA VAL A 59 -3.30 -13.99 14.03
C VAL A 59 -4.59 -14.11 13.24
N TYR A 60 -5.73 -13.87 13.88
CA TYR A 60 -7.04 -13.92 13.23
C TYR A 60 -7.16 -12.99 12.03
N LEU A 61 -6.72 -11.73 12.16
CA LEU A 61 -6.75 -10.78 11.05
C LEU A 61 -5.80 -11.18 9.92
N THR A 62 -4.70 -11.86 10.23
CA THR A 62 -3.75 -12.34 9.21
C THR A 62 -4.37 -13.49 8.43
N GLU A 63 -4.94 -14.48 9.11
CA GLU A 63 -5.63 -15.61 8.48
C GLU A 63 -6.81 -15.13 7.61
N LEU A 64 -7.60 -14.19 8.13
CA LEU A 64 -8.71 -13.61 7.38
C LEU A 64 -8.25 -12.82 6.14
N ALA A 65 -7.13 -12.11 6.25
CA ALA A 65 -6.53 -11.42 5.10
C ALA A 65 -5.98 -12.40 4.06
N ASP A 66 -5.32 -13.47 4.48
CA ASP A 66 -4.81 -14.51 3.60
C ASP A 66 -5.95 -15.20 2.84
N ASP A 67 -7.06 -15.49 3.50
CA ASP A 67 -8.26 -16.04 2.86
C ASP A 67 -8.88 -15.08 1.83
N VAL A 68 -8.90 -13.78 2.10
CA VAL A 68 -9.39 -12.78 1.13
C VAL A 68 -8.45 -12.68 -0.06
N TYR A 69 -7.15 -12.65 0.19
CA TYR A 69 -6.12 -12.61 -0.83
C TYR A 69 -6.18 -13.83 -1.75
N ASP A 70 -6.23 -15.04 -1.18
CA ASP A 70 -6.32 -16.29 -1.93
C ASP A 70 -7.56 -16.34 -2.83
N ARG A 71 -8.71 -15.87 -2.32
CA ARG A 71 -9.93 -15.78 -3.11
C ARG A 71 -9.81 -14.80 -4.28
N GLN A 72 -9.04 -13.73 -4.10
CA GLN A 72 -8.79 -12.76 -5.18
C GLN A 72 -7.83 -13.31 -6.23
N ILE A 73 -6.73 -13.92 -5.82
CA ILE A 73 -5.72 -14.49 -6.71
C ILE A 73 -6.31 -15.64 -7.54
N LYS A 74 -7.16 -16.47 -6.95
CA LYS A 74 -7.86 -17.55 -7.69
C LYS A 74 -8.70 -17.07 -8.87
N LYS A 75 -9.02 -15.78 -8.93
CA LYS A 75 -9.67 -15.18 -10.12
C LYS A 75 -8.70 -14.97 -11.27
N LEU A 76 -7.40 -14.94 -11.04
CA LEU A 76 -6.37 -14.88 -12.06
C LEU A 76 -5.99 -16.29 -12.49
N ARG A 77 -5.87 -16.52 -13.82
CA ARG A 77 -5.76 -17.88 -14.39
C ARG A 77 -4.34 -18.42 -14.44
N SER A 78 -3.32 -17.56 -14.31
CA SER A 78 -1.92 -17.95 -14.41
C SER A 78 -1.05 -17.26 -13.37
N GLU A 79 0.09 -17.89 -13.06
CA GLU A 79 1.09 -17.33 -12.16
C GLU A 79 1.70 -16.02 -12.70
N GLU A 80 1.87 -15.95 -14.02
CA GLU A 80 2.37 -14.75 -14.70
C GLU A 80 1.40 -13.57 -14.53
N ALA A 81 0.09 -13.82 -14.67
CA ALA A 81 -0.95 -12.81 -14.47
C ALA A 81 -0.98 -12.31 -13.02
N ILE A 82 -0.75 -13.20 -12.05
CA ILE A 82 -0.64 -12.84 -10.63
C ILE A 82 0.57 -11.92 -10.42
N ARG A 83 1.73 -12.31 -10.92
CA ARG A 83 2.97 -11.51 -10.77
C ARG A 83 2.85 -10.15 -11.44
N GLU A 84 2.26 -10.09 -12.63
CA GLU A 84 2.05 -8.81 -13.34
C GLU A 84 1.06 -7.91 -12.60
N PHE A 85 -0.04 -8.47 -12.09
CA PHE A 85 -0.98 -7.73 -11.25
C PHE A 85 -0.29 -7.14 -10.01
N GLN A 86 0.46 -7.95 -9.27
CA GLN A 86 1.21 -7.52 -8.10
C GLN A 86 2.21 -6.40 -8.44
N LYS A 87 2.98 -6.58 -9.52
CA LYS A 87 3.98 -5.63 -9.98
C LYS A 87 3.36 -4.28 -10.35
N VAL A 88 2.31 -4.29 -11.18
CA VAL A 88 1.64 -3.06 -11.61
C VAL A 88 1.05 -2.31 -10.41
N LEU A 89 0.41 -3.04 -9.49
CA LEU A 89 -0.17 -2.45 -8.30
C LEU A 89 0.89 -1.81 -7.39
N ILE A 90 1.98 -2.52 -7.13
CA ILE A 90 3.07 -2.02 -6.28
C ILE A 90 3.72 -0.79 -6.91
N LEU A 91 4.04 -0.85 -8.22
CA LEU A 91 4.64 0.27 -8.92
C LEU A 91 3.74 1.50 -8.89
N MET A 92 2.44 1.34 -9.15
CA MET A 92 1.48 2.45 -9.11
C MET A 92 1.44 3.13 -7.73
N VAL A 93 1.43 2.36 -6.65
CA VAL A 93 1.41 2.92 -5.29
C VAL A 93 2.74 3.61 -4.97
N VAL A 94 3.86 2.97 -5.32
CA VAL A 94 5.20 3.53 -5.06
C VAL A 94 5.39 4.83 -5.82
N ASP A 95 5.06 4.88 -7.12
CA ASP A 95 5.22 6.07 -7.96
C ASP A 95 4.42 7.26 -7.40
N ASN A 96 3.17 7.05 -7.01
CA ASN A 96 2.36 8.10 -6.42
C ASN A 96 2.97 8.63 -5.12
N LYS A 97 3.33 7.73 -4.18
CA LYS A 97 3.92 8.14 -2.88
C LYS A 97 5.28 8.77 -3.02
N TRP A 98 6.07 8.31 -3.99
CA TRP A 98 7.38 8.88 -4.27
C TRP A 98 7.28 10.29 -4.81
N THR A 99 6.36 10.55 -5.75
CA THR A 99 6.11 11.87 -6.30
C THR A 99 5.68 12.85 -5.19
N ASP A 100 4.70 12.48 -4.37
CA ASP A 100 4.25 13.28 -3.22
C ASP A 100 5.42 13.56 -2.25
N HIS A 101 6.29 12.59 -2.03
CA HIS A 101 7.44 12.72 -1.13
C HIS A 101 8.50 13.69 -1.67
N ILE A 102 8.78 13.67 -2.96
CA ILE A 102 9.72 14.62 -3.59
C ILE A 102 9.20 16.06 -3.44
N ASP A 103 7.92 16.29 -3.71
CA ASP A 103 7.29 17.60 -3.55
C ASP A 103 7.33 18.07 -2.09
N ALA A 104 7.08 17.17 -1.16
CA ALA A 104 7.14 17.46 0.28
C ALA A 104 8.58 17.78 0.75
N LEU A 105 9.61 17.09 0.22
CA LEU A 105 11.02 17.41 0.50
C LEU A 105 11.43 18.77 -0.05
N ASP A 106 10.93 19.16 -1.22
CA ASP A 106 11.21 20.52 -1.77
C ASP A 106 10.57 21.62 -0.90
N GLN A 107 9.36 21.39 -0.39
CA GLN A 107 8.71 22.30 0.57
C GLN A 107 9.51 22.37 1.89
N LEU A 108 9.95 21.22 2.41
CA LEU A 108 10.80 21.16 3.60
C LEU A 108 12.09 21.95 3.42
N ARG A 109 12.78 21.80 2.28
CA ARG A 109 14.02 22.51 1.97
C ARG A 109 13.81 24.02 2.03
N ASN A 110 12.72 24.53 1.48
CA ASN A 110 12.39 25.94 1.49
C ASN A 110 12.05 26.42 2.91
N ALA A 111 11.28 25.64 3.68
CA ALA A 111 10.89 25.98 5.04
C ALA A 111 12.09 26.04 6.00
N VAL A 112 12.99 25.07 5.92
CA VAL A 112 14.20 25.02 6.76
C VAL A 112 15.16 26.16 6.44
N GLY A 113 15.26 26.56 5.15
CA GLY A 113 16.05 27.73 4.76
C GLY A 113 15.59 29.02 5.45
N LEU A 114 14.29 29.20 5.64
CA LEU A 114 13.73 30.37 6.36
C LEU A 114 13.96 30.30 7.90
N ARG A 115 13.97 29.08 8.47
CA ARG A 115 14.23 28.87 9.92
C ARG A 115 15.68 29.10 10.32
N GLY A 116 16.61 29.08 9.39
CA GLY A 116 18.06 29.31 9.62
C GLY A 116 18.40 30.60 10.37
N TYR A 117 17.49 31.56 10.45
CA TYR A 117 17.59 32.75 11.28
C TYR A 117 17.44 32.50 12.80
N ALA A 118 16.95 31.31 13.21
CA ALA A 118 16.61 31.00 14.61
C ALA A 118 17.65 30.13 15.34
N GLN A 119 18.95 30.23 15.00
CA GLN A 119 20.09 29.56 15.63
C GLN A 119 20.15 28.03 15.53
N ASN A 120 19.23 27.37 14.86
CA ASN A 120 19.31 25.95 14.58
C ASN A 120 20.13 25.69 13.31
N ASN A 121 20.83 24.55 13.25
CA ASN A 121 21.55 24.16 12.04
C ASN A 121 20.54 23.62 10.99
N PRO A 122 20.30 24.38 9.89
CA PRO A 122 19.29 23.99 8.89
C PRO A 122 19.53 22.61 8.27
N ILE A 123 20.79 22.20 8.15
CA ILE A 123 21.14 20.90 7.57
C ILE A 123 20.69 19.77 8.48
N VAL A 124 20.88 19.91 9.80
CA VAL A 124 20.48 18.90 10.78
C VAL A 124 18.95 18.77 10.83
N GLU A 125 18.24 19.91 10.80
CA GLU A 125 16.77 19.93 10.74
C GLU A 125 16.26 19.24 9.47
N TYR A 126 16.82 19.60 8.30
CA TYR A 126 16.44 18.97 7.03
C TYR A 126 16.64 17.47 7.05
N GLN A 127 17.79 17.00 7.54
CA GLN A 127 18.09 15.56 7.63
C GLN A 127 17.12 14.83 8.57
N SER A 128 16.83 15.42 9.74
CA SER A 128 15.96 14.80 10.74
C SER A 128 14.50 14.74 10.27
N GLU A 129 13.97 15.86 9.79
CA GLU A 129 12.59 15.93 9.29
C GLU A 129 12.43 15.10 8.00
N GLY A 130 13.38 15.18 7.07
CA GLY A 130 13.38 14.40 5.83
C GLY A 130 13.43 12.90 6.09
N PHE A 131 14.22 12.44 7.06
CA PHE A 131 14.24 11.04 7.46
C PHE A 131 12.89 10.59 8.03
N LYS A 132 12.25 11.39 8.86
CA LYS A 132 10.91 11.12 9.38
C LYS A 132 9.88 11.01 8.25
N MET A 133 9.89 12.00 7.34
CA MET A 133 8.99 12.00 6.18
C MET A 133 9.18 10.75 5.30
N PHE A 134 10.43 10.31 5.11
CA PHE A 134 10.73 9.07 4.39
C PHE A 134 10.16 7.83 5.10
N GLN A 135 10.31 7.74 6.43
CA GLN A 135 9.73 6.66 7.23
C GLN A 135 8.19 6.63 7.12
N ASP A 136 7.57 7.79 7.17
CA ASP A 136 6.12 7.95 7.04
C ASP A 136 5.66 7.53 5.63
N MET A 137 6.39 7.90 4.58
CA MET A 137 6.15 7.46 3.21
C MET A 137 6.20 5.93 3.07
N ILE A 138 7.26 5.28 3.60
CA ILE A 138 7.36 3.81 3.58
C ILE A 138 6.16 3.18 4.27
N GLY A 139 5.76 3.72 5.42
CA GLY A 139 4.56 3.26 6.14
C GLY A 139 3.28 3.42 5.33
N ALA A 140 3.13 4.52 4.61
CA ALA A 140 2.00 4.77 3.72
C ALA A 140 2.00 3.82 2.51
N ILE A 141 3.16 3.53 1.92
CA ILE A 141 3.29 2.54 0.83
C ILE A 141 2.84 1.16 1.32
N GLU A 142 3.33 0.69 2.47
CA GLU A 142 2.93 -0.61 3.03
C GLU A 142 1.42 -0.70 3.26
N TYR A 143 0.82 0.37 3.78
CA TYR A 143 -0.62 0.43 4.01
C TYR A 143 -1.42 0.42 2.70
N ASP A 144 -1.07 1.30 1.75
CA ASP A 144 -1.80 1.45 0.50
C ASP A 144 -1.64 0.23 -0.42
N VAL A 145 -0.47 -0.42 -0.46
CA VAL A 145 -0.28 -1.70 -1.16
C VAL A 145 -1.21 -2.77 -0.56
N THR A 146 -1.22 -2.91 0.76
CA THR A 146 -2.09 -3.87 1.45
C THR A 146 -3.56 -3.60 1.12
N ARG A 147 -4.01 -2.36 1.32
CA ARG A 147 -5.39 -1.95 1.07
C ARG A 147 -5.80 -2.18 -0.38
N THR A 148 -4.98 -1.72 -1.33
CA THR A 148 -5.30 -1.83 -2.76
C THR A 148 -5.34 -3.29 -3.21
N MET A 149 -4.40 -4.11 -2.71
CA MET A 149 -4.35 -5.54 -3.01
C MET A 149 -5.58 -6.28 -2.48
N MET A 150 -6.01 -5.98 -1.25
CA MET A 150 -7.17 -6.63 -0.62
C MET A 150 -8.52 -6.14 -1.18
N LYS A 151 -8.59 -4.89 -1.63
CA LYS A 151 -9.83 -4.28 -2.14
C LYS A 151 -9.93 -4.29 -3.67
N ALA A 152 -8.89 -4.73 -4.39
CA ALA A 152 -8.90 -4.76 -5.85
C ALA A 152 -10.06 -5.63 -6.37
N GLN A 153 -10.86 -5.07 -7.26
CA GLN A 153 -11.88 -5.81 -7.98
C GLN A 153 -11.33 -6.23 -9.33
N ILE A 154 -11.04 -7.52 -9.47
CA ILE A 154 -10.55 -8.09 -10.71
C ILE A 154 -11.75 -8.34 -11.62
N HIS A 155 -11.95 -7.46 -12.61
CA HIS A 155 -12.99 -7.58 -13.64
C HIS A 155 -12.51 -8.44 -14.81
N GLU A 156 -13.42 -9.05 -15.55
CA GLU A 156 -13.07 -9.92 -16.71
C GLU A 156 -12.30 -9.17 -17.80
N GLN A 157 -12.64 -7.91 -18.07
CA GLN A 157 -11.89 -7.05 -19.01
C GLN A 157 -10.45 -6.77 -18.58
N SER A 158 -10.19 -6.66 -17.29
CA SER A 158 -8.84 -6.54 -16.76
C SER A 158 -8.03 -7.81 -16.93
N ARG A 159 -8.71 -8.97 -16.99
CA ARG A 159 -8.08 -10.29 -17.25
C ARG A 159 -7.56 -10.40 -18.68
N GLU A 160 -8.29 -9.88 -19.66
CA GLU A 160 -7.86 -9.88 -21.06
C GLU A 160 -6.64 -8.97 -21.27
N ASN A 161 -6.65 -7.78 -20.70
CA ASN A 161 -5.53 -6.82 -20.79
C ASN A 161 -4.24 -7.33 -20.12
N VAL A 162 -4.34 -8.03 -18.98
CA VAL A 162 -3.18 -8.63 -18.31
C VAL A 162 -2.66 -9.83 -19.11
N ASN A 163 -3.55 -10.68 -19.64
CA ASN A 163 -3.17 -11.81 -20.48
C ASN A 163 -2.57 -11.36 -21.83
N GLU A 164 -3.05 -10.26 -22.39
CA GLU A 164 -2.55 -9.68 -23.64
C GLU A 164 -1.14 -9.10 -23.46
N ARG A 165 -0.88 -8.41 -22.35
CA ARG A 165 0.45 -7.93 -21.98
C ARG A 165 1.44 -9.07 -21.71
N VAL A 166 1.03 -10.11 -21.02
CA VAL A 166 1.84 -11.30 -20.79
C VAL A 166 2.14 -12.01 -22.12
N SER A 167 1.17 -12.13 -23.01
CA SER A 167 1.35 -12.75 -24.33
C SER A 167 2.29 -11.93 -25.22
N THR A 168 2.21 -10.61 -25.21
CA THR A 168 3.11 -9.72 -25.97
C THR A 168 4.54 -9.74 -25.43
N THR A 169 4.72 -9.87 -24.13
CA THR A 169 6.04 -9.98 -23.51
C THR A 169 6.71 -11.33 -23.83
N ALA A 170 5.92 -12.42 -23.87
CA ALA A 170 6.40 -13.76 -24.20
C ALA A 170 6.77 -13.92 -25.68
N THR A 171 6.17 -13.15 -26.60
CA THR A 171 6.42 -13.23 -28.04
C THR A 171 7.54 -12.30 -28.55
N GLY A 172 8.21 -11.55 -27.68
CA GLY A 172 9.46 -10.86 -28.03
C GLY A 172 9.34 -9.72 -29.03
N ASN A 173 8.17 -9.18 -29.30
CA ASN A 173 7.97 -8.01 -30.13
C ASN A 173 7.72 -6.75 -29.29
N ILE A 174 8.78 -6.24 -28.67
CA ILE A 174 8.80 -4.88 -28.13
C ILE A 174 9.09 -3.95 -29.30
N GLN A 175 8.07 -3.49 -29.99
CA GLN A 175 8.17 -2.25 -30.72
C GLN A 175 8.08 -1.13 -29.69
N ALA A 176 9.24 -0.60 -29.31
CA ALA A 176 9.30 0.60 -28.48
C ALA A 176 8.82 1.77 -29.33
N HIS A 177 7.56 2.16 -29.19
CA HIS A 177 7.09 3.45 -29.68
C HIS A 177 7.58 4.53 -28.73
N GLN A 178 8.71 5.15 -29.07
CA GLN A 178 9.12 6.41 -28.46
C GLN A 178 8.60 7.56 -29.34
N ALA A 179 7.66 8.34 -28.81
CA ALA A 179 7.25 9.60 -29.40
C ALA A 179 8.24 10.69 -28.95
N ASP A 180 8.60 11.61 -29.86
CA ASP A 180 9.37 12.79 -29.53
C ASP A 180 8.53 13.79 -28.72
N ALA A 181 9.15 14.87 -28.23
CA ALA A 181 8.49 15.91 -27.44
C ALA A 181 7.36 16.65 -28.19
N ASN A 182 7.17 16.40 -29.48
CA ASN A 182 6.12 16.98 -30.34
C ASN A 182 5.05 15.95 -30.74
N GLY A 183 5.14 14.69 -30.26
CA GLY A 183 4.13 13.66 -30.54
C GLY A 183 4.25 13.03 -31.94
N GLN A 184 5.39 13.12 -32.60
CA GLN A 184 5.65 12.42 -33.86
C GLN A 184 6.32 11.07 -33.64
N GLU A 185 5.81 10.04 -34.32
CA GLU A 185 6.36 8.68 -34.29
C GLU A 185 7.71 8.63 -34.99
N ILE A 186 8.76 8.15 -34.29
CA ILE A 186 10.10 8.00 -34.84
C ILE A 186 10.24 6.59 -35.41
N ASP A 187 10.38 6.48 -36.71
CA ASP A 187 10.63 5.22 -37.42
C ASP A 187 12.14 4.93 -37.50
N PHE A 188 12.61 4.01 -36.68
CA PHE A 188 14.03 3.59 -36.64
C PHE A 188 14.41 2.55 -37.70
N SER A 189 13.55 2.20 -38.64
CA SER A 189 13.87 1.21 -39.68
C SER A 189 14.67 1.76 -40.85
N LYS A 190 15.04 3.06 -40.81
CA LYS A 190 15.72 3.78 -41.89
C LYS A 190 17.11 4.35 -41.52
N VAL A 191 17.73 3.84 -40.46
CA VAL A 191 19.13 4.20 -40.13
C VAL A 191 20.05 3.01 -40.32
#